data_fa40b94b0dcbe151c3b76f049f8386fc
#
_entry.id   fa40b94b0dcbe151c3b76f049f8386fc
#
_cell.length_a   1.000
_cell.length_b   1.000
_cell.length_c   1.000
_cell.angle_alpha   90.00
_cell.angle_beta   90.00
_cell.angle_gamma   90.00
#
_symmetry.space_group_name_H-M   'P 1'
#
loop_
_entity.id
_entity.type
_entity.pdbx_description
1 polymer ?
#
loop_
_entity_poly.entity_id
_entity_poly.type
_entity_poly.pdbx_seq_one_letter_code
_entity_poly.pdbx_strand_id
1 'polypeptide(L)'
;MVRNALGLSKEQAREIAGVAKDISARGDELKSLAPLERRSKLIEMLPGLEKEFVAHVEAMLDDEQPTTFENLVLQFRGAKSLAESSILAELQLTTEQQQEIAAIVAEHDSRIEEAVLGSAELGPLKFASVAGMRKKRDMELLAVLTDE
;
A
#
# COMPACT_ATOMS: atom_id res chain seq x y z
N MET A 1 18.21 -0.68 -1.03
CA MET A 1 17.93 0.47 -0.13
C MET A 1 17.34 0.05 1.22
N VAL A 2 16.23 -0.67 1.28
CA VAL A 2 15.54 -1.07 2.54
C VAL A 2 16.44 -1.81 3.53
N ARG A 3 17.29 -2.75 3.06
CA ARG A 3 18.20 -3.52 3.91
C ARG A 3 19.15 -2.65 4.75
N ASN A 4 19.67 -1.57 4.17
CA ASN A 4 20.61 -0.68 4.88
C ASN A 4 19.88 0.24 5.85
N ALA A 5 18.64 0.63 5.54
CA ALA A 5 17.83 1.48 6.42
C ALA A 5 17.40 0.75 7.70
N LEU A 6 17.10 -0.55 7.60
CA LEU A 6 16.68 -1.39 8.73
C LEU A 6 17.85 -2.04 9.49
N GLY A 7 19.08 -1.96 8.98
CA GLY A 7 20.20 -2.66 9.59
C GLY A 7 20.06 -4.18 9.64
N LEU A 8 19.33 -4.78 8.68
CA LEU A 8 19.02 -6.21 8.67
C LEU A 8 20.26 -7.09 8.68
N SER A 9 20.27 -8.11 9.51
CA SER A 9 21.22 -9.20 9.44
C SER A 9 21.11 -9.95 8.10
N LYS A 10 22.12 -10.77 7.78
CA LYS A 10 22.08 -11.62 6.57
C LYS A 10 20.94 -12.64 6.64
N GLU A 11 20.64 -13.13 7.83
CA GLU A 11 19.61 -14.13 8.09
C GLU A 11 18.21 -13.50 7.92
N GLN A 12 17.93 -12.39 8.60
CA GLN A 12 16.68 -11.64 8.43
C GLN A 12 16.43 -11.26 6.96
N ALA A 13 17.45 -10.75 6.26
CA ALA A 13 17.31 -10.40 4.86
C ALA A 13 16.99 -11.61 3.97
N ARG A 14 17.50 -12.80 4.30
CA ARG A 14 17.23 -14.06 3.57
C ARG A 14 15.80 -14.53 3.82
N GLU A 15 15.33 -14.47 5.06
CA GLU A 15 13.97 -14.86 5.44
C GLU A 15 12.94 -13.94 4.80
N ILE A 16 13.13 -12.62 4.88
CA ILE A 16 12.26 -11.63 4.22
C ILE A 16 12.21 -11.87 2.70
N ALA A 17 13.35 -12.18 2.08
CA ALA A 17 13.37 -12.51 0.65
C ALA A 17 12.61 -13.82 0.36
N GLY A 18 12.61 -14.79 1.28
CA GLY A 18 11.81 -16.01 1.21
C GLY A 18 10.32 -15.68 1.20
N VAL A 19 9.84 -14.91 2.17
CA VAL A 19 8.43 -14.48 2.26
C VAL A 19 8.01 -13.72 1.00
N ALA A 20 8.84 -12.78 0.53
CA ALA A 20 8.55 -12.04 -0.71
C ALA A 20 8.45 -12.97 -1.94
N LYS A 21 9.27 -14.02 -2.00
CA LYS A 21 9.21 -15.02 -3.06
C LYS A 21 7.93 -15.85 -3.00
N ASP A 22 7.50 -16.27 -1.80
CA ASP A 22 6.29 -17.07 -1.62
C ASP A 22 5.03 -16.24 -1.99
N ILE A 23 5.00 -14.96 -1.61
CA ILE A 23 3.94 -14.04 -2.02
C ILE A 23 3.94 -13.86 -3.55
N SER A 24 5.12 -13.69 -4.16
CA SER A 24 5.24 -13.58 -5.62
C SER A 24 4.74 -14.82 -6.35
N ALA A 25 5.01 -16.01 -5.80
CA ALA A 25 4.55 -17.29 -6.38
C ALA A 25 3.02 -17.38 -6.45
N ARG A 26 2.31 -16.87 -5.44
CA ARG A 26 0.83 -16.80 -5.48
C ARG A 26 0.33 -15.89 -6.62
N GLY A 27 1.03 -14.79 -6.91
CA GLY A 27 0.74 -13.96 -8.09
C GLY A 27 1.01 -14.70 -9.40
N ASP A 28 2.01 -15.58 -9.43
CA ASP A 28 2.34 -16.38 -10.59
C ASP A 28 1.27 -17.42 -10.94
N GLU A 29 0.54 -17.96 -9.95
CA GLU A 29 -0.59 -18.85 -10.15
C GLU A 29 -1.70 -18.21 -10.98
N LEU A 30 -1.81 -16.89 -10.93
CA LEU A 30 -2.80 -16.14 -11.70
C LEU A 30 -2.41 -15.96 -13.18
N LYS A 31 -1.20 -16.34 -13.58
CA LYS A 31 -0.72 -16.17 -14.98
C LYS A 31 -1.54 -16.96 -15.99
N SER A 32 -2.21 -18.03 -15.56
CA SER A 32 -3.10 -18.84 -16.40
C SER A 32 -4.45 -18.17 -16.70
N LEU A 33 -4.84 -17.16 -15.91
CA LEU A 33 -6.11 -16.46 -16.05
C LEU A 33 -6.06 -15.45 -17.22
N ALA A 34 -7.24 -15.14 -17.76
CA ALA A 34 -7.39 -14.05 -18.73
C ALA A 34 -6.93 -12.72 -18.11
N PRO A 35 -6.40 -11.77 -18.89
CA PRO A 35 -5.77 -10.55 -18.35
C PRO A 35 -6.66 -9.75 -17.39
N LEU A 36 -7.96 -9.62 -17.69
CA LEU A 36 -8.90 -8.89 -16.86
C LEU A 36 -9.20 -9.63 -15.55
N GLU A 37 -9.45 -10.93 -15.63
CA GLU A 37 -9.69 -11.79 -14.48
C GLU A 37 -8.48 -11.80 -13.53
N ARG A 38 -7.27 -11.90 -14.09
CA ARG A 38 -6.02 -11.82 -13.33
C ARG A 38 -5.91 -10.51 -12.54
N ARG A 39 -6.25 -9.38 -13.17
CA ARG A 39 -6.23 -8.07 -12.50
C ARG A 39 -7.23 -7.99 -11.37
N SER A 40 -8.46 -8.43 -11.61
CA SER A 40 -9.49 -8.47 -10.58
C SER A 40 -9.05 -9.29 -9.37
N LYS A 41 -8.50 -10.48 -9.61
CA LYS A 41 -7.97 -11.34 -8.55
C LYS A 41 -6.78 -10.71 -7.82
N LEU A 42 -5.87 -10.07 -8.53
CA LEU A 42 -4.75 -9.36 -7.89
C LEU A 42 -5.24 -8.23 -6.98
N ILE A 43 -6.18 -7.41 -7.43
CA ILE A 43 -6.75 -6.32 -6.62
C ILE A 43 -7.41 -6.87 -5.35
N GLU A 44 -8.17 -7.96 -5.47
CA GLU A 44 -8.79 -8.64 -4.34
C GLU A 44 -7.77 -9.19 -3.33
N MET A 45 -6.67 -9.75 -3.82
CA MET A 45 -5.66 -10.41 -2.98
C MET A 45 -4.65 -9.44 -2.35
N LEU A 46 -4.32 -8.33 -3.01
CA LEU A 46 -3.25 -7.42 -2.61
C LEU A 46 -3.33 -6.95 -1.14
N PRO A 47 -4.50 -6.52 -0.60
CA PRO A 47 -4.58 -6.07 0.79
C PRO A 47 -4.22 -7.17 1.80
N GLY A 48 -4.67 -8.41 1.51
CA GLY A 48 -4.36 -9.58 2.34
C GLY A 48 -2.87 -9.94 2.29
N LEU A 49 -2.29 -9.93 1.09
CA LEU A 49 -0.86 -10.22 0.89
C LEU A 49 0.05 -9.17 1.52
N GLU A 50 -0.34 -7.89 1.44
CA GLU A 50 0.38 -6.80 2.11
C GLU A 50 0.37 -6.99 3.63
N LYS A 51 -0.80 -7.24 4.20
CA LYS A 51 -0.95 -7.48 5.65
C LYS A 51 -0.14 -8.69 6.11
N GLU A 52 -0.18 -9.79 5.36
CA GLU A 52 0.60 -10.99 5.62
C GLU A 52 2.10 -10.71 5.58
N PHE A 53 2.58 -9.99 4.56
CA PHE A 53 3.98 -9.61 4.42
C PHE A 53 4.46 -8.74 5.59
N VAL A 54 3.70 -7.70 5.93
CA VAL A 54 4.03 -6.80 7.05
C VAL A 54 4.13 -7.59 8.35
N ALA A 55 3.14 -8.43 8.67
CA ALA A 55 3.14 -9.21 9.90
C ALA A 55 4.32 -10.21 9.99
N HIS A 56 4.70 -10.83 8.85
CA HIS A 56 5.86 -11.73 8.83
C HIS A 56 7.17 -10.96 9.02
N VAL A 57 7.31 -9.79 8.40
CA VAL A 57 8.51 -8.97 8.56
C VAL A 57 8.63 -8.48 10.00
N GLU A 58 7.56 -7.95 10.59
CA GLU A 58 7.54 -7.50 11.99
C GLU A 58 7.97 -8.59 12.97
N ALA A 59 7.50 -9.83 12.76
CA ALA A 59 7.87 -10.97 13.59
C ALA A 59 9.36 -11.37 13.52
N MET A 60 10.10 -10.89 12.52
CA MET A 60 11.53 -11.18 12.32
C MET A 60 12.44 -10.03 12.76
N LEU A 61 11.88 -8.88 13.12
CA LEU A 61 12.64 -7.70 13.48
C LEU A 61 13.01 -7.71 14.96
N ASP A 62 14.20 -7.18 15.26
CA ASP A 62 14.75 -7.07 16.60
C ASP A 62 14.77 -5.62 17.08
N ASP A 63 14.57 -5.41 18.38
CA ASP A 63 14.77 -4.16 19.13
C ASP A 63 14.14 -2.91 18.46
N GLU A 64 14.95 -2.00 17.89
CA GLU A 64 14.51 -0.73 17.30
C GLU A 64 14.07 -0.85 15.82
N GLN A 65 14.27 -2.01 15.20
CA GLN A 65 13.93 -2.23 13.80
C GLN A 65 12.42 -2.10 13.51
N PRO A 66 11.48 -2.54 14.38
CA PRO A 66 10.05 -2.40 14.14
C PRO A 66 9.62 -0.96 13.88
N THR A 67 10.04 0.00 14.69
CA THR A 67 9.72 1.43 14.51
C THR A 67 10.25 1.97 13.18
N THR A 68 11.47 1.58 12.81
CA THR A 68 12.04 1.98 11.52
C THR A 68 11.28 1.36 10.36
N PHE A 69 10.83 0.10 10.49
CA PHE A 69 10.04 -0.58 9.49
C PHE A 69 8.65 0.04 9.32
N GLU A 70 7.95 0.33 10.41
CA GLU A 70 6.67 1.06 10.39
C GLU A 70 6.80 2.38 9.64
N ASN A 71 7.81 3.18 9.94
CA ASN A 71 8.08 4.42 9.23
C ASN A 71 8.30 4.22 7.72
N LEU A 72 9.00 3.15 7.32
CA LEU A 72 9.19 2.81 5.91
C LEU A 72 7.87 2.38 5.24
N VAL A 73 7.02 1.62 5.94
CA VAL A 73 5.69 1.23 5.46
C VAL A 73 4.81 2.47 5.26
N LEU A 74 4.79 3.39 6.24
CA LEU A 74 4.06 4.65 6.14
C LEU A 74 4.54 5.50 4.96
N GLN A 75 5.86 5.62 4.77
CA GLN A 75 6.44 6.33 3.63
C GLN A 75 6.04 5.68 2.30
N PHE A 76 5.99 4.35 2.24
CA PHE A 76 5.59 3.63 1.04
C PHE A 76 4.10 3.82 0.71
N ARG A 77 3.23 3.79 1.72
CA ARG A 77 1.79 4.02 1.59
C ARG A 77 1.46 5.48 1.27
N GLY A 78 2.34 6.40 1.66
CA GLY A 78 2.16 7.83 1.48
C GLY A 78 0.94 8.36 2.23
N ALA A 79 0.29 9.40 1.71
CA ALA A 79 -0.86 10.03 2.37
C ALA A 79 -2.06 9.09 2.58
N LYS A 80 -2.15 7.96 1.88
CA LYS A 80 -3.19 6.95 2.13
C LYS A 80 -3.13 6.39 3.55
N SER A 81 -1.96 6.37 4.20
CA SER A 81 -1.82 5.92 5.59
C SER A 81 -2.62 6.78 6.57
N LEU A 82 -2.98 8.01 6.22
CA LEU A 82 -3.86 8.86 7.04
C LEU A 82 -5.24 8.24 7.31
N ALA A 83 -5.68 7.28 6.49
CA ALA A 83 -6.93 6.54 6.73
C ALA A 83 -6.78 5.37 7.73
N GLU A 84 -5.57 5.09 8.22
CA GLU A 84 -5.32 4.01 9.18
C GLU A 84 -5.71 4.44 10.59
N SER A 85 -6.42 3.58 11.31
CA SER A 85 -6.95 3.90 12.64
C SER A 85 -5.88 4.33 13.65
N SER A 86 -4.68 3.75 13.57
CA SER A 86 -3.54 4.11 14.41
C SER A 86 -3.07 5.55 14.15
N ILE A 87 -2.96 5.93 12.87
CA ILE A 87 -2.53 7.26 12.45
C ILE A 87 -3.60 8.31 12.78
N LEU A 88 -4.89 7.98 12.54
CA LEU A 88 -6.01 8.86 12.92
C LEU A 88 -6.01 9.18 14.42
N ALA A 89 -5.74 8.15 15.25
CA ALA A 89 -5.65 8.33 16.71
C ALA A 89 -4.44 9.17 17.13
N GLU A 90 -3.27 8.95 16.51
CA GLU A 90 -2.04 9.68 16.83
C GLU A 90 -2.15 11.17 16.46
N LEU A 91 -2.76 11.47 15.29
CA LEU A 91 -2.95 12.84 14.81
C LEU A 91 -4.10 13.57 15.52
N GLN A 92 -4.91 12.89 16.35
CA GLN A 92 -6.03 13.47 17.08
C GLN A 92 -7.02 14.22 16.19
N LEU A 93 -7.25 13.72 14.98
CA LEU A 93 -8.14 14.35 14.00
C LEU A 93 -9.59 14.40 14.48
N THR A 94 -10.30 15.46 14.11
CA THR A 94 -11.73 15.57 14.39
C THR A 94 -12.54 14.49 13.65
N THR A 95 -13.75 14.25 14.11
CA THR A 95 -14.64 13.26 13.45
C THR A 95 -14.92 13.66 12.00
N GLU A 96 -15.07 14.94 11.73
CA GLU A 96 -15.30 15.50 10.40
C GLU A 96 -14.10 15.22 9.49
N GLN A 97 -12.88 15.51 9.96
CA GLN A 97 -11.65 15.23 9.21
C GLN A 97 -11.49 13.73 8.92
N GLN A 98 -11.77 12.87 9.90
CA GLN A 98 -11.72 11.41 9.72
C GLN A 98 -12.71 10.93 8.65
N GLN A 99 -13.92 11.46 8.64
CA GLN A 99 -14.94 11.13 7.64
C GLN A 99 -14.55 11.61 6.25
N GLU A 100 -13.99 12.82 6.15
CA GLU A 100 -13.52 13.38 4.90
C GLU A 100 -12.35 12.58 4.31
N ILE A 101 -11.37 12.22 5.13
CA ILE A 101 -10.25 11.33 4.75
C ILE A 101 -10.78 9.99 4.21
N ALA A 102 -11.73 9.37 4.93
CA ALA A 102 -12.32 8.11 4.51
C ALA A 102 -13.05 8.23 3.16
N ALA A 103 -13.80 9.31 2.95
CA ALA A 103 -14.49 9.58 1.71
C ALA A 103 -13.52 9.79 0.53
N ILE A 104 -12.47 10.59 0.71
CA ILE A 104 -11.44 10.83 -0.30
C ILE A 104 -10.77 9.51 -0.70
N VAL A 105 -10.37 8.68 0.28
CA VAL A 105 -9.73 7.39 -0.01
C VAL A 105 -10.66 6.48 -0.79
N ALA A 106 -11.92 6.33 -0.36
CA ALA A 106 -12.90 5.47 -1.02
C ALA A 106 -13.18 5.90 -2.46
N GLU A 107 -13.37 7.20 -2.70
CA GLU A 107 -13.61 7.74 -4.04
C GLU A 107 -12.42 7.51 -4.98
N HIS A 108 -11.21 7.81 -4.52
CA HIS A 108 -10.02 7.66 -5.36
C HIS A 108 -9.65 6.20 -5.60
N ASP A 109 -9.80 5.32 -4.60
CA ASP A 109 -9.54 3.89 -4.78
C ASP A 109 -10.52 3.29 -5.80
N SER A 110 -11.82 3.65 -5.75
CA SER A 110 -12.81 3.23 -6.74
C SER A 110 -12.44 3.70 -8.17
N ARG A 111 -12.04 4.95 -8.32
CA ARG A 111 -11.61 5.50 -9.63
C ARG A 111 -10.34 4.82 -10.17
N ILE A 112 -9.38 4.53 -9.29
CA ILE A 112 -8.16 3.82 -9.66
C ILE A 112 -8.50 2.39 -10.08
N GLU A 113 -9.38 1.71 -9.35
CA GLU A 113 -9.85 0.37 -9.67
C GLU A 113 -10.55 0.34 -11.03
N GLU A 114 -11.49 1.25 -11.28
CA GLU A 114 -12.14 1.40 -12.59
C GLU A 114 -11.14 1.64 -13.71
N ALA A 115 -10.16 2.52 -13.50
CA ALA A 115 -9.12 2.81 -14.49
C ALA A 115 -8.27 1.57 -14.80
N VAL A 116 -7.99 0.75 -13.80
CA VAL A 116 -7.20 -0.49 -13.95
C VAL A 116 -8.02 -1.59 -14.58
N LEU A 117 -9.27 -1.80 -14.16
CA LEU A 117 -10.15 -2.86 -14.66
C LEU A 117 -10.79 -2.53 -15.99
N GLY A 118 -11.13 -1.26 -16.23
CA GLY A 118 -11.80 -0.80 -17.45
C GLY A 118 -10.93 -0.81 -18.72
N SER A 119 -9.70 -1.30 -18.67
CA SER A 119 -8.76 -1.28 -19.80
C SER A 119 -8.21 -2.67 -20.11
N ALA A 120 -8.34 -3.11 -21.37
CA ALA A 120 -7.77 -4.40 -21.81
C ALA A 120 -6.24 -4.43 -21.69
N GLU A 121 -5.58 -3.27 -21.88
CA GLU A 121 -4.13 -3.15 -21.79
C GLU A 121 -3.73 -1.98 -20.86
N LEU A 122 -2.78 -2.24 -19.95
CA LEU A 122 -2.13 -1.22 -19.13
C LEU A 122 -0.86 -0.74 -19.87
N GLY A 123 -1.04 0.21 -20.78
CA GLY A 123 0.08 0.88 -21.44
C GLY A 123 0.69 2.02 -20.58
N PRO A 124 1.84 2.58 -21.00
CA PRO A 124 2.52 3.65 -20.26
C PRO A 124 1.65 4.86 -19.92
N LEU A 125 0.72 5.23 -20.81
CA LEU A 125 -0.23 6.33 -20.58
C LEU A 125 -1.22 6.04 -19.44
N LYS A 126 -1.63 4.79 -19.27
CA LYS A 126 -2.50 4.37 -18.17
C LYS A 126 -1.75 4.40 -16.83
N PHE A 127 -0.51 3.94 -16.80
CA PHE A 127 0.32 4.06 -15.61
C PHE A 127 0.52 5.53 -15.19
N ALA A 128 0.76 6.42 -16.15
CA ALA A 128 0.85 7.85 -15.89
C ALA A 128 -0.48 8.44 -15.35
N SER A 129 -1.62 8.00 -15.89
CA SER A 129 -2.94 8.39 -15.41
C SER A 129 -3.19 7.93 -13.97
N VAL A 130 -2.92 6.67 -13.65
CA VAL A 130 -3.06 6.13 -12.28
C VAL A 130 -2.12 6.85 -11.31
N ALA A 131 -0.88 7.15 -11.72
CA ALA A 131 0.06 7.92 -10.90
C ALA A 131 -0.47 9.34 -10.64
N GLY A 132 -1.08 9.98 -11.65
CA GLY A 132 -1.74 11.27 -11.52
C GLY A 132 -2.92 11.24 -10.54
N MET A 133 -3.75 10.20 -10.59
CA MET A 133 -4.86 9.99 -9.66
C MET A 133 -4.37 9.84 -8.22
N ARG A 134 -3.30 9.05 -8.00
CA ARG A 134 -2.69 8.89 -6.68
C ARG A 134 -2.15 10.21 -6.14
N LYS A 135 -1.44 10.96 -6.97
CA LYS A 135 -0.92 12.28 -6.59
C LYS A 135 -2.05 13.24 -6.20
N LYS A 136 -3.15 13.26 -6.97
CA LYS A 136 -4.31 14.09 -6.66
C LYS A 136 -4.93 13.71 -5.33
N ARG A 137 -5.16 12.42 -5.09
CA ARG A 137 -5.63 11.90 -3.79
C ARG A 137 -4.74 12.38 -2.65
N ASP A 138 -3.43 12.20 -2.78
CA ASP A 138 -2.49 12.56 -1.72
C ASP A 138 -2.49 14.06 -1.42
N MET A 139 -2.70 14.91 -2.44
CA MET A 139 -2.87 16.35 -2.24
C MET A 139 -4.18 16.69 -1.51
N GLU A 140 -5.29 16.05 -1.87
CA GLU A 140 -6.59 16.24 -1.20
C GLU A 140 -6.53 15.78 0.25
N LEU A 141 -5.91 14.61 0.53
CA LEU A 141 -5.72 14.10 1.89
C LEU A 141 -4.89 15.06 2.76
N LEU A 142 -3.83 15.62 2.22
CA LEU A 142 -3.00 16.57 2.96
C LEU A 142 -3.72 17.91 3.20
N ALA A 143 -4.61 18.33 2.30
CA ALA A 143 -5.39 19.54 2.47
C ALA A 143 -6.31 19.47 3.70
N VAL A 144 -6.92 18.30 3.97
CA VAL A 144 -7.76 18.10 5.17
C VAL A 144 -7.02 18.39 6.49
N LEU A 145 -5.69 18.25 6.52
CA LEU A 145 -4.87 18.49 7.70
C LEU A 145 -4.51 19.98 7.88
N THR A 146 -4.66 20.80 6.84
CA THR A 146 -4.20 22.21 6.83
C THR A 146 -5.34 23.24 6.89
N ASP A 147 -6.60 22.77 6.80
CA ASP A 147 -7.79 23.62 6.89
C ASP A 147 -8.17 23.86 8.37
N GLU A 148 -7.27 24.55 9.12
CA GLU A 148 -7.53 25.16 10.42
C GLU A 148 -7.67 26.69 10.32
#